data_2e08f4a177572348e6c3bce401503104
#
_entry.id   2e08f4a177572348e6c3bce401503104
#
_cell.length_a   1.000
_cell.length_b   1.000
_cell.length_c   1.000
_cell.angle_alpha   90.00
_cell.angle_beta   90.00
_cell.angle_gamma   90.00
#
_symmetry.space_group_name_H-M   'P 1'
#
loop_
_entity.id
_entity.type
_entity.pdbx_description
1 polymer ?
#
loop_
_entity_poly.entity_id
_entity_poly.type
_entity_poly.pdbx_seq_one_letter_code
_entity_poly.pdbx_strand_id
1 'polypeptide(L)'
;LQLTDVFREAVAPYAALEDLYDMEPDAGLGNGGLGRLAACFMDSLASLDYPAMGYTIRYDYGLFKQKVVDGWQTEIPDNWLPGGEVWMVQRQDSAVTVRMGGKVDYIWRDGHMLPVYKDCDEIIAMPYEMIISGYGDGASVLRMWSAKSNRVFDMKSFSTGDYARVMQMQNEAELISKVLYPSDDHAEGKTLRLKQQYFLVSASLQNILADHMRRWKDIRRLPELAAIHINDTHPALCVPELMRLLMDEHGLGWDEAWDIVTKTMAYTNHTVMAEALEEWDQSRVKMLLPRVYDITLEIDKRHNQHLRSKYPGDENKIKTSAILYYNKVRMANLAIVGSHAVNGVSALHSDIIKNTIFHDFYLDTPEKFTNVTNGIAYRRWLCQSNPELSARIADLIGDKFVKHAEELDKLCKFAKDKSVLEKLGEIKLTKKKQFADYVYKKSGLVIDPSSRFDVQAKRIHEYKRQLL
;
A
#
# COMPACT_ATOMS: atom_id res chain seq x y z
N LEU A 1 -10.60 -15.47 14.98
CA LEU A 1 -10.62 -16.91 15.26
C LEU A 1 -11.33 -17.26 16.58
N GLN A 2 -11.70 -16.26 17.39
CA GLN A 2 -12.36 -16.45 18.71
C GLN A 2 -11.59 -17.36 19.68
N LEU A 3 -10.27 -17.32 19.60
CA LEU A 3 -9.38 -18.14 20.45
C LEU A 3 -8.79 -17.38 21.64
N THR A 4 -9.21 -16.15 21.89
CA THR A 4 -8.62 -15.28 22.93
C THR A 4 -8.64 -15.91 24.31
N ASP A 5 -9.77 -16.54 24.71
CA ASP A 5 -9.87 -17.16 26.04
C ASP A 5 -8.99 -18.40 26.16
N VAL A 6 -8.90 -19.20 25.09
CA VAL A 6 -8.00 -20.36 25.03
C VAL A 6 -6.54 -19.93 25.21
N PHE A 7 -6.12 -18.86 24.51
CA PHE A 7 -4.76 -18.32 24.66
C PHE A 7 -4.55 -17.72 26.06
N ARG A 8 -5.54 -17.00 26.58
CA ARG A 8 -5.44 -16.42 27.95
C ARG A 8 -5.23 -17.50 29.00
N GLU A 9 -5.99 -18.60 28.93
CA GLU A 9 -5.83 -19.74 29.84
C GLU A 9 -4.46 -20.41 29.64
N ALA A 10 -4.02 -20.61 28.42
CA ALA A 10 -2.74 -21.26 28.12
C ALA A 10 -1.52 -20.48 28.59
N VAL A 11 -1.56 -19.13 28.52
CA VAL A 11 -0.43 -18.28 28.91
C VAL A 11 -0.49 -17.81 30.37
N ALA A 12 -1.64 -17.93 31.04
CA ALA A 12 -1.86 -17.44 32.43
C ALA A 12 -0.80 -17.91 33.44
N PRO A 13 -0.21 -19.14 33.34
CA PRO A 13 0.87 -19.54 34.23
C PRO A 13 2.17 -18.75 34.08
N TYR A 14 2.35 -18.03 32.96
CA TYR A 14 3.61 -17.39 32.59
C TYR A 14 3.50 -15.86 32.57
N ALA A 15 2.39 -15.31 32.02
CA ALA A 15 2.19 -13.88 31.87
C ALA A 15 0.70 -13.56 31.64
N ALA A 16 0.29 -12.31 31.84
CA ALA A 16 -0.99 -11.83 31.32
C ALA A 16 -0.94 -11.71 29.79
N LEU A 17 -2.00 -12.12 29.10
CA LEU A 17 -2.08 -12.06 27.65
C LEU A 17 -1.94 -10.62 27.14
N GLU A 18 -2.47 -9.66 27.88
CA GLU A 18 -2.41 -8.23 27.58
C GLU A 18 -0.96 -7.71 27.62
N ASP A 19 -0.14 -8.17 28.57
CA ASP A 19 1.28 -7.81 28.64
C ASP A 19 2.05 -8.35 27.44
N LEU A 20 1.69 -9.54 26.95
CA LEU A 20 2.30 -10.12 25.75
C LEU A 20 1.95 -9.32 24.47
N TYR A 21 0.73 -8.79 24.37
CA TYR A 21 0.36 -7.91 23.26
C TYR A 21 1.21 -6.63 23.23
N ASP A 22 1.52 -6.07 24.38
CA ASP A 22 2.35 -4.85 24.49
C ASP A 22 3.82 -5.10 24.15
N MET A 23 4.29 -6.34 24.25
CA MET A 23 5.66 -6.72 23.90
C MET A 23 5.86 -7.00 22.41
N GLU A 24 4.80 -7.33 21.66
CA GLU A 24 4.89 -7.59 20.24
C GLU A 24 5.08 -6.27 19.47
N PRO A 25 6.14 -6.12 18.67
CA PRO A 25 6.35 -4.89 17.91
C PRO A 25 5.33 -4.75 16.80
N ASP A 26 4.93 -3.53 16.51
CA ASP A 26 4.12 -3.22 15.33
C ASP A 26 4.88 -3.54 14.03
N ALA A 27 4.17 -4.08 13.03
CA ALA A 27 4.75 -4.33 11.72
C ALA A 27 5.25 -3.04 11.05
N GLY A 28 6.52 -3.01 10.68
CA GLY A 28 7.19 -1.86 10.02
C GLY A 28 6.86 -1.75 8.53
N LEU A 29 5.57 -1.89 8.15
CA LEU A 29 5.11 -1.94 6.76
C LEU A 29 4.43 -0.65 6.30
N GLY A 30 4.28 0.33 7.17
CA GLY A 30 3.66 1.61 6.87
C GLY A 30 4.12 2.70 7.83
N ASN A 31 3.90 3.97 7.46
CA ASN A 31 4.38 5.10 8.25
C ASN A 31 3.26 6.03 8.77
N GLY A 32 2.02 5.80 8.39
CA GLY A 32 0.90 6.68 8.76
C GLY A 32 -0.46 6.15 8.29
N GLY A 33 -1.35 7.08 7.90
CA GLY A 33 -2.75 6.79 7.54
C GLY A 33 -2.91 5.83 6.39
N LEU A 34 -2.12 5.98 5.32
CA LEU A 34 -2.18 5.10 4.14
C LEU A 34 -1.91 3.63 4.49
N GLY A 35 -0.81 3.37 5.22
CA GLY A 35 -0.45 2.01 5.64
C GLY A 35 -1.46 1.42 6.63
N ARG A 36 -1.96 2.22 7.59
CA ARG A 36 -2.99 1.76 8.52
C ARG A 36 -4.32 1.47 7.82
N LEU A 37 -4.70 2.27 6.83
CA LEU A 37 -5.90 2.02 6.03
C LEU A 37 -5.82 0.68 5.30
N ALA A 38 -4.69 0.38 4.66
CA ALA A 38 -4.47 -0.91 4.01
C ALA A 38 -4.59 -2.08 5.00
N ALA A 39 -4.01 -1.95 6.21
CA ALA A 39 -4.14 -2.96 7.27
C ALA A 39 -5.60 -3.14 7.72
N CYS A 40 -6.38 -2.04 7.84
CA CYS A 40 -7.80 -2.10 8.16
C CYS A 40 -8.62 -2.78 7.04
N PHE A 41 -8.31 -2.52 5.78
CA PHE A 41 -8.94 -3.21 4.66
C PHE A 41 -8.66 -4.70 4.66
N MET A 42 -7.42 -5.12 4.93
CA MET A 42 -7.08 -6.54 4.99
C MET A 42 -7.88 -7.27 6.08
N ASP A 43 -8.00 -6.67 7.28
CA ASP A 43 -8.86 -7.21 8.35
C ASP A 43 -10.34 -7.30 7.92
N SER A 44 -10.86 -6.24 7.31
CA SER A 44 -12.26 -6.19 6.88
C SER A 44 -12.57 -7.19 5.76
N LEU A 45 -11.69 -7.29 4.77
CA LEU A 45 -11.84 -8.25 3.67
C LEU A 45 -11.82 -9.70 4.18
N ALA A 46 -10.91 -10.02 5.10
CA ALA A 46 -10.86 -11.34 5.74
C ALA A 46 -12.10 -11.60 6.60
N SER A 47 -12.58 -10.59 7.36
CA SER A 47 -13.78 -10.74 8.21
C SER A 47 -15.08 -10.91 7.42
N LEU A 48 -15.13 -10.39 6.20
CA LEU A 48 -16.27 -10.48 5.28
C LEU A 48 -16.14 -11.62 4.26
N ASP A 49 -15.14 -12.48 4.40
CA ASP A 49 -14.87 -13.63 3.54
C ASP A 49 -14.65 -13.27 2.05
N TYR A 50 -14.10 -12.08 1.78
CA TYR A 50 -13.71 -11.72 0.42
C TYR A 50 -12.42 -12.46 0.00
N PRO A 51 -12.37 -13.03 -1.22
CA PRO A 51 -11.16 -13.63 -1.76
C PRO A 51 -10.15 -12.55 -2.14
N ALA A 52 -9.41 -12.06 -1.16
CA ALA A 52 -8.47 -10.97 -1.32
C ALA A 52 -7.05 -11.37 -0.89
N MET A 53 -6.06 -10.76 -1.54
CA MET A 53 -4.65 -10.91 -1.21
C MET A 53 -3.98 -9.53 -1.24
N GLY A 54 -3.23 -9.20 -0.19
CA GLY A 54 -2.43 -7.99 -0.15
C GLY A 54 -1.01 -8.25 -0.63
N TYR A 55 -0.38 -7.21 -1.22
CA TYR A 55 1.00 -7.25 -1.68
C TYR A 55 1.77 -6.04 -1.16
N THR A 56 2.96 -6.27 -0.62
CA THR A 56 3.85 -5.21 -0.15
C THR A 56 5.31 -5.66 -0.21
N ILE A 57 6.25 -4.76 0.10
CA ILE A 57 7.65 -5.11 0.31
C ILE A 57 7.82 -5.52 1.79
N ARG A 58 8.57 -6.59 2.04
CA ARG A 58 9.04 -6.98 3.37
C ARG A 58 10.26 -6.13 3.72
N TYR A 59 10.01 -4.95 4.29
CA TYR A 59 11.11 -4.09 4.72
C TYR A 59 11.83 -4.70 5.92
N ASP A 60 13.15 -4.71 5.90
CA ASP A 60 13.95 -5.14 7.06
C ASP A 60 13.81 -4.16 8.22
N TYR A 61 13.68 -2.86 7.91
CA TYR A 61 13.46 -1.79 8.87
C TYR A 61 12.25 -0.97 8.47
N GLY A 62 11.43 -0.62 9.47
CA GLY A 62 10.38 0.39 9.31
C GLY A 62 10.97 1.77 9.01
N LEU A 63 10.15 2.82 9.12
CA LEU A 63 10.61 4.17 8.81
C LEU A 63 11.78 4.61 9.73
N PHE A 64 11.54 4.69 11.03
CA PHE A 64 12.49 4.85 12.12
C PHE A 64 11.74 4.80 13.46
N LYS A 65 12.46 4.52 14.55
CA LYS A 65 11.97 4.78 15.91
C LYS A 65 12.43 6.16 16.35
N GLN A 66 11.48 6.95 16.85
CA GLN A 66 11.76 8.27 17.39
C GLN A 66 12.32 8.15 18.81
N LYS A 67 13.43 8.85 19.06
CA LYS A 67 13.97 9.07 20.40
C LYS A 67 14.16 10.58 20.60
N VAL A 68 13.85 11.08 21.77
CA VAL A 68 14.14 12.47 22.11
C VAL A 68 15.36 12.47 23.03
N VAL A 69 16.42 13.17 22.62
CA VAL A 69 17.67 13.34 23.39
C VAL A 69 17.92 14.84 23.49
N ASP A 70 18.03 15.34 24.72
CA ASP A 70 18.26 16.75 25.01
C ASP A 70 17.25 17.71 24.34
N GLY A 71 15.98 17.27 24.23
CA GLY A 71 14.90 18.01 23.57
C GLY A 71 14.87 17.91 22.04
N TRP A 72 15.78 17.17 21.43
CA TRP A 72 15.86 16.98 19.98
C TRP A 72 15.44 15.57 19.56
N GLN A 73 14.73 15.48 18.44
CA GLN A 73 14.41 14.19 17.84
C GLN A 73 15.68 13.52 17.31
N THR A 74 15.86 12.27 17.68
CA THR A 74 16.89 11.36 17.15
C THR A 74 16.19 10.16 16.53
N GLU A 75 16.59 9.79 15.33
CA GLU A 75 16.07 8.68 14.57
C GLU A 75 16.96 7.46 14.77
N ILE A 76 16.36 6.35 15.18
CA ILE A 76 17.06 5.07 15.33
C ILE A 76 16.37 4.00 14.45
N PRO A 77 17.10 2.96 14.02
CA PRO A 77 16.52 1.90 13.19
C PRO A 77 15.29 1.25 13.84
N ASP A 78 14.19 1.14 13.09
CA ASP A 78 13.01 0.42 13.50
C ASP A 78 13.15 -1.06 13.14
N ASN A 79 13.88 -1.80 13.95
CA ASN A 79 13.97 -3.25 13.84
C ASN A 79 12.69 -3.89 14.42
N TRP A 80 11.71 -4.12 13.56
CA TRP A 80 10.42 -4.68 13.92
C TRP A 80 10.35 -6.21 13.84
N LEU A 81 11.44 -6.87 13.42
CA LEU A 81 11.59 -8.33 13.33
C LEU A 81 12.69 -8.87 14.28
N PRO A 82 12.69 -8.49 15.56
CA PRO A 82 13.79 -8.85 16.47
C PRO A 82 13.84 -10.36 16.77
N GLY A 83 12.71 -11.04 16.71
CA GLY A 83 12.57 -12.49 16.91
C GLY A 83 12.62 -13.31 15.62
N GLY A 84 12.90 -12.67 14.46
CA GLY A 84 12.87 -13.33 13.16
C GLY A 84 11.46 -13.39 12.54
N GLU A 85 11.19 -14.46 11.79
CA GLU A 85 10.01 -14.56 10.91
C GLU A 85 8.87 -15.37 11.52
N VAL A 86 8.55 -15.16 12.79
CA VAL A 86 7.58 -16.00 13.54
C VAL A 86 6.19 -16.03 12.88
N TRP A 87 5.73 -14.89 12.32
CA TRP A 87 4.41 -14.75 11.70
C TRP A 87 4.40 -14.95 10.19
N MET A 88 5.55 -15.29 9.60
CA MET A 88 5.73 -15.34 8.15
C MET A 88 6.21 -16.70 7.70
N VAL A 89 5.73 -17.13 6.54
CA VAL A 89 6.19 -18.34 5.86
C VAL A 89 6.87 -17.95 4.57
N GLN A 90 8.13 -18.26 4.42
CA GLN A 90 8.85 -18.09 3.16
C GLN A 90 8.34 -19.08 2.11
N ARG A 91 8.01 -18.57 0.91
CA ARG A 91 7.49 -19.35 -0.21
C ARG A 91 8.51 -19.38 -1.35
N GLN A 92 9.55 -20.15 -1.18
CA GLN A 92 10.63 -20.26 -2.16
C GLN A 92 10.14 -20.79 -3.53
N ASP A 93 9.09 -21.59 -3.52
CA ASP A 93 8.40 -22.12 -4.70
C ASP A 93 7.73 -21.05 -5.57
N SER A 94 7.50 -19.88 -5.02
CA SER A 94 6.82 -18.76 -5.68
C SER A 94 7.74 -17.54 -5.88
N ALA A 95 9.05 -17.72 -5.76
CA ALA A 95 10.01 -16.67 -6.05
C ALA A 95 10.01 -16.32 -7.55
N VAL A 96 10.14 -15.03 -7.87
CA VAL A 96 10.18 -14.53 -9.25
C VAL A 96 11.38 -13.61 -9.47
N THR A 97 11.76 -13.43 -10.73
CA THR A 97 12.88 -12.55 -11.09
C THR A 97 12.32 -11.23 -11.63
N VAL A 98 12.81 -10.13 -11.07
CA VAL A 98 12.54 -8.76 -11.54
C VAL A 98 13.77 -8.22 -12.25
N ARG A 99 13.60 -7.73 -13.49
CA ARG A 99 14.66 -7.17 -14.32
C ARG A 99 14.62 -5.65 -14.30
N MET A 100 15.77 -5.02 -14.10
CA MET A 100 15.91 -3.56 -14.10
C MET A 100 17.18 -3.16 -14.85
N GLY A 101 17.19 -1.93 -15.39
CA GLY A 101 18.34 -1.40 -16.10
C GLY A 101 18.60 -2.07 -17.45
N GLY A 102 19.83 -1.97 -17.91
CA GLY A 102 20.28 -2.54 -19.18
C GLY A 102 19.72 -1.85 -20.41
N LYS A 103 19.59 -2.64 -21.49
CA LYS A 103 19.08 -2.22 -22.79
C LYS A 103 18.06 -3.21 -23.29
N VAL A 104 17.12 -2.73 -24.10
CA VAL A 104 16.15 -3.58 -24.79
C VAL A 104 16.36 -3.40 -26.29
N ASP A 105 16.73 -4.49 -26.95
CA ASP A 105 16.74 -4.61 -28.40
C ASP A 105 15.45 -5.28 -28.85
N TYR A 106 15.07 -5.10 -30.09
CA TYR A 106 13.89 -5.71 -30.67
C TYR A 106 14.28 -6.61 -31.84
N ILE A 107 13.80 -7.83 -31.83
CA ILE A 107 13.98 -8.78 -32.92
C ILE A 107 12.63 -9.15 -33.51
N TRP A 108 12.59 -9.35 -34.83
CA TRP A 108 11.44 -9.91 -35.50
C TRP A 108 11.54 -11.43 -35.54
N ARG A 109 10.54 -12.10 -35.02
CA ARG A 109 10.43 -13.56 -35.08
C ARG A 109 8.98 -13.95 -35.30
N ASP A 110 8.73 -14.79 -36.33
CA ASP A 110 7.40 -15.32 -36.67
C ASP A 110 6.32 -14.21 -36.86
N GLY A 111 6.73 -13.06 -37.42
CA GLY A 111 5.85 -11.91 -37.63
C GLY A 111 5.58 -11.04 -36.41
N HIS A 112 6.22 -11.32 -35.30
CA HIS A 112 6.11 -10.55 -34.05
C HIS A 112 7.42 -9.86 -33.65
N MET A 113 7.31 -8.67 -33.14
CA MET A 113 8.45 -7.93 -32.55
C MET A 113 8.60 -8.34 -31.09
N LEU A 114 9.72 -9.01 -30.77
CA LEU A 114 10.01 -9.50 -29.43
C LEU A 114 11.13 -8.68 -28.79
N PRO A 115 10.98 -8.23 -27.53
CA PRO A 115 12.05 -7.56 -26.80
C PRO A 115 13.12 -8.56 -26.38
N VAL A 116 14.38 -8.14 -26.47
CA VAL A 116 15.55 -8.88 -25.98
C VAL A 116 16.28 -8.00 -24.98
N TYR A 117 16.31 -8.45 -23.73
CA TYR A 117 16.95 -7.74 -22.65
C TYR A 117 18.45 -8.05 -22.62
N LYS A 118 19.28 -7.01 -22.52
CA LYS A 118 20.75 -7.10 -22.45
C LYS A 118 21.26 -6.31 -21.24
N ASP A 119 22.25 -6.85 -20.55
CA ASP A 119 22.96 -6.19 -19.45
C ASP A 119 22.04 -5.66 -18.34
N CYS A 120 20.91 -6.32 -18.10
CA CYS A 120 19.99 -5.95 -17.03
C CYS A 120 20.41 -6.60 -15.69
N ASP A 121 20.11 -5.91 -14.60
CA ASP A 121 20.19 -6.47 -13.26
C ASP A 121 18.98 -7.38 -13.03
N GLU A 122 19.25 -8.61 -12.60
CA GLU A 122 18.23 -9.57 -12.19
C GLU A 122 18.17 -9.67 -10.67
N ILE A 123 17.01 -9.37 -10.11
CA ILE A 123 16.76 -9.35 -8.67
C ILE A 123 15.72 -10.42 -8.37
N ILE A 124 16.05 -11.33 -7.45
CA ILE A 124 15.08 -12.32 -6.98
C ILE A 124 14.13 -11.64 -5.99
N ALA A 125 12.86 -11.67 -6.29
CA ALA A 125 11.78 -11.32 -5.35
C ALA A 125 11.37 -12.58 -4.60
N MET A 126 11.80 -12.68 -3.36
CA MET A 126 11.52 -13.79 -2.46
C MET A 126 10.25 -13.50 -1.65
N PRO A 127 9.17 -14.29 -1.83
CA PRO A 127 7.92 -14.02 -1.15
C PRO A 127 7.88 -14.61 0.26
N TYR A 128 7.28 -13.83 1.16
CA TYR A 128 6.90 -14.23 2.52
C TYR A 128 5.40 -14.01 2.69
N GLU A 129 4.71 -14.94 3.26
CA GLU A 129 3.26 -14.89 3.50
C GLU A 129 2.96 -14.75 4.97
N MET A 130 2.12 -13.76 5.30
CA MET A 130 1.51 -13.59 6.61
C MET A 130 0.02 -13.84 6.48
N ILE A 131 -0.53 -14.70 7.33
CA ILE A 131 -1.97 -14.94 7.39
C ILE A 131 -2.64 -13.80 8.13
N ILE A 132 -3.63 -13.20 7.49
CA ILE A 132 -4.48 -12.17 8.08
C ILE A 132 -5.80 -12.83 8.47
N SER A 133 -5.97 -13.07 9.76
CA SER A 133 -7.19 -13.64 10.31
C SER A 133 -8.29 -12.58 10.40
N GLY A 134 -9.45 -12.90 9.85
CA GLY A 134 -10.66 -12.11 10.05
C GLY A 134 -11.37 -12.43 11.36
N TYR A 135 -12.45 -11.71 11.63
CA TYR A 135 -13.35 -12.04 12.71
C TYR A 135 -14.30 -13.18 12.28
N GLY A 136 -14.11 -14.36 12.85
CA GLY A 136 -14.78 -15.60 12.45
C GLY A 136 -13.82 -16.55 11.72
N ASP A 137 -14.30 -17.22 10.67
CA ASP A 137 -13.55 -18.26 9.96
C ASP A 137 -12.76 -17.75 8.76
N GLY A 138 -13.00 -16.49 8.36
CA GLY A 138 -12.35 -15.87 7.21
C GLY A 138 -10.88 -15.58 7.44
N ALA A 139 -10.07 -15.79 6.40
CA ALA A 139 -8.66 -15.42 6.38
C ALA A 139 -8.24 -14.96 4.98
N SER A 140 -7.28 -14.06 4.95
CA SER A 140 -6.60 -13.64 3.72
C SER A 140 -5.09 -13.71 3.89
N VAL A 141 -4.35 -13.42 2.84
CA VAL A 141 -2.88 -13.46 2.84
C VAL A 141 -2.33 -12.09 2.52
N LEU A 142 -1.34 -11.65 3.30
CA LEU A 142 -0.46 -10.56 2.93
C LEU A 142 0.86 -11.17 2.44
N ARG A 143 1.15 -11.03 1.13
CA ARG A 143 2.42 -11.45 0.53
C ARG A 143 3.39 -10.29 0.53
N MET A 144 4.56 -10.53 1.08
CA MET A 144 5.62 -9.54 1.21
C MET A 144 6.85 -9.98 0.45
N TRP A 145 7.41 -9.08 -0.36
CA TRP A 145 8.57 -9.36 -1.19
C TRP A 145 9.87 -8.89 -0.55
N SER A 146 10.83 -9.79 -0.40
CA SER A 146 12.21 -9.47 -0.02
C SER A 146 13.10 -9.55 -1.25
N ALA A 147 13.89 -8.53 -1.48
CA ALA A 147 14.83 -8.50 -2.59
C ALA A 147 16.10 -9.29 -2.25
N LYS A 148 16.52 -10.18 -3.16
CA LYS A 148 17.73 -10.98 -3.04
C LYS A 148 18.56 -10.89 -4.31
N SER A 149 19.88 -10.94 -4.16
CA SER A 149 20.78 -11.01 -5.31
C SER A 149 20.62 -12.33 -6.05
N ASN A 150 20.54 -12.29 -7.38
CA ASN A 150 20.61 -13.48 -8.24
C ASN A 150 22.08 -13.91 -8.50
N ARG A 151 23.04 -13.12 -8.06
CA ARG A 151 24.46 -13.40 -8.31
C ARG A 151 24.96 -14.49 -7.37
N VAL A 152 25.64 -15.47 -7.93
CA VAL A 152 26.33 -16.51 -7.15
C VAL A 152 27.42 -15.86 -6.30
N PHE A 153 27.53 -16.27 -5.05
CA PHE A 153 28.56 -15.80 -4.14
C PHE A 153 29.96 -16.05 -4.73
N ASP A 154 30.75 -15.01 -4.92
CA ASP A 154 32.08 -15.10 -5.51
C ASP A 154 33.09 -15.58 -4.48
N MET A 155 33.15 -16.91 -4.34
CA MET A 155 34.11 -17.60 -3.45
C MET A 155 35.56 -17.24 -3.76
N LYS A 156 35.91 -16.98 -5.03
CA LYS A 156 37.29 -16.66 -5.44
C LYS A 156 37.68 -15.27 -4.91
N SER A 157 36.87 -14.24 -5.19
CA SER A 157 37.09 -12.90 -4.65
C SER A 157 37.09 -12.89 -3.12
N PHE A 158 36.19 -13.66 -2.49
CA PHE A 158 36.18 -13.82 -1.04
C PHE A 158 37.47 -14.43 -0.50
N SER A 159 37.94 -15.50 -1.10
CA SER A 159 39.19 -16.20 -0.69
C SER A 159 40.46 -15.37 -0.92
N THR A 160 40.40 -14.39 -1.84
CA THR A 160 41.53 -13.44 -2.09
C THR A 160 41.46 -12.18 -1.25
N GLY A 161 40.47 -12.06 -0.35
CA GLY A 161 40.33 -10.92 0.57
C GLY A 161 39.55 -9.70 0.00
N ASP A 162 38.96 -9.79 -1.19
CA ASP A 162 38.14 -8.73 -1.78
C ASP A 162 36.70 -8.78 -1.24
N TYR A 163 36.58 -8.71 0.09
CA TYR A 163 35.29 -8.81 0.79
C TYR A 163 34.35 -7.67 0.40
N ALA A 164 34.88 -6.46 0.22
CA ALA A 164 34.07 -5.28 -0.10
C ALA A 164 33.31 -5.47 -1.42
N ARG A 165 33.98 -5.97 -2.46
CA ARG A 165 33.36 -6.23 -3.76
C ARG A 165 32.30 -7.32 -3.69
N VAL A 166 32.57 -8.41 -2.99
CA VAL A 166 31.60 -9.52 -2.83
C VAL A 166 30.34 -9.03 -2.12
N MET A 167 30.51 -8.28 -1.03
CA MET A 167 29.38 -7.74 -0.26
C MET A 167 28.61 -6.66 -1.00
N GLN A 168 29.31 -5.78 -1.74
CA GLN A 168 28.64 -4.73 -2.52
C GLN A 168 27.66 -5.34 -3.52
N MET A 169 28.07 -6.37 -4.26
CA MET A 169 27.23 -7.00 -5.29
C MET A 169 25.97 -7.66 -4.71
N GLN A 170 26.03 -8.15 -3.47
CA GLN A 170 24.86 -8.70 -2.78
C GLN A 170 23.98 -7.59 -2.19
N ASN A 171 24.59 -6.61 -1.54
CA ASN A 171 23.89 -5.52 -0.88
C ASN A 171 23.08 -4.64 -1.84
N GLU A 172 23.56 -4.41 -3.07
CA GLU A 172 22.86 -3.56 -4.05
C GLU A 172 21.44 -4.04 -4.35
N ALA A 173 21.22 -5.36 -4.46
CA ALA A 173 19.89 -5.92 -4.63
C ALA A 173 19.06 -5.83 -3.34
N GLU A 174 19.67 -6.14 -2.20
CA GLU A 174 18.97 -6.19 -0.92
C GLU A 174 18.55 -4.81 -0.41
N LEU A 175 19.23 -3.73 -0.83
CA LEU A 175 18.84 -2.35 -0.51
C LEU A 175 17.38 -2.03 -0.88
N ILE A 176 16.85 -2.67 -1.92
CA ILE A 176 15.47 -2.46 -2.39
C ILE A 176 14.45 -2.75 -1.30
N SER A 177 14.67 -3.79 -0.49
CA SER A 177 13.77 -4.14 0.62
C SER A 177 14.30 -3.74 2.00
N LYS A 178 15.31 -2.86 2.08
CA LYS A 178 15.99 -2.57 3.35
C LYS A 178 15.19 -1.68 4.27
N VAL A 179 14.76 -0.53 3.78
CA VAL A 179 14.12 0.51 4.60
C VAL A 179 12.85 1.04 3.94
N LEU A 180 11.79 1.18 4.73
CA LEU A 180 10.56 1.84 4.32
C LEU A 180 10.80 3.34 4.11
N TYR A 181 10.46 3.86 2.94
CA TYR A 181 10.58 5.28 2.56
C TYR A 181 11.99 5.85 2.78
N PRO A 182 13.02 5.39 2.04
CA PRO A 182 14.32 6.06 2.05
C PRO A 182 14.17 7.51 1.60
N SER A 183 15.03 8.41 2.12
CA SER A 183 15.05 9.81 1.69
C SER A 183 15.25 9.93 0.18
N ASP A 184 14.50 10.81 -0.46
CA ASP A 184 14.57 11.11 -1.89
C ASP A 184 15.06 12.56 -2.18
N ASP A 185 15.75 13.17 -1.24
CA ASP A 185 16.35 14.49 -1.40
C ASP A 185 17.53 14.47 -2.38
N HIS A 186 18.11 13.30 -2.62
CA HIS A 186 19.24 13.07 -3.52
C HIS A 186 18.93 12.05 -4.63
N ALA A 187 19.79 12.01 -5.65
CA ALA A 187 19.56 11.21 -6.86
C ALA A 187 19.48 9.70 -6.60
N GLU A 188 20.33 9.20 -5.70
CA GLU A 188 20.39 7.79 -5.30
C GLU A 188 19.12 7.36 -4.58
N GLY A 189 18.60 8.19 -3.67
CA GLY A 189 17.35 7.92 -2.96
C GLY A 189 16.15 7.90 -3.90
N LYS A 190 16.06 8.85 -4.85
CA LYS A 190 15.04 8.83 -5.90
C LYS A 190 15.10 7.55 -6.73
N THR A 191 16.31 7.12 -7.09
CA THR A 191 16.55 5.88 -7.84
C THR A 191 16.11 4.66 -7.04
N LEU A 192 16.46 4.60 -5.76
CA LEU A 192 16.07 3.49 -4.87
C LEU A 192 14.55 3.43 -4.70
N ARG A 193 13.86 4.56 -4.49
CA ARG A 193 12.39 4.58 -4.40
C ARG A 193 11.72 4.09 -5.68
N LEU A 194 12.20 4.50 -6.85
CA LEU A 194 11.64 4.00 -8.11
C LEU A 194 11.89 2.49 -8.28
N LYS A 195 13.09 2.00 -7.87
CA LYS A 195 13.37 0.56 -7.83
C LYS A 195 12.42 -0.19 -6.90
N GLN A 196 12.13 0.35 -5.72
CA GLN A 196 11.17 -0.26 -4.77
C GLN A 196 9.77 -0.37 -5.38
N GLN A 197 9.28 0.69 -6.01
CA GLN A 197 7.96 0.70 -6.65
C GLN A 197 7.85 -0.33 -7.76
N TYR A 198 8.82 -0.37 -8.67
CA TYR A 198 8.80 -1.34 -9.76
C TYR A 198 9.01 -2.78 -9.28
N PHE A 199 9.87 -3.00 -8.29
CA PHE A 199 10.08 -4.29 -7.68
C PHE A 199 8.79 -4.88 -7.10
N LEU A 200 8.05 -4.09 -6.32
CA LEU A 200 6.73 -4.48 -5.81
C LEU A 200 5.76 -4.82 -6.94
N VAL A 201 5.66 -3.95 -7.94
CA VAL A 201 4.73 -4.07 -9.05
C VAL A 201 5.00 -5.33 -9.88
N SER A 202 6.24 -5.47 -10.35
CA SER A 202 6.60 -6.57 -11.24
C SER A 202 6.50 -7.94 -10.54
N ALA A 203 7.00 -8.06 -9.31
CA ALA A 203 6.89 -9.29 -8.56
C ALA A 203 5.43 -9.69 -8.29
N SER A 204 4.58 -8.71 -7.92
CA SER A 204 3.18 -8.97 -7.62
C SER A 204 2.39 -9.35 -8.86
N LEU A 205 2.57 -8.66 -9.98
CA LEU A 205 1.87 -8.98 -11.23
C LEU A 205 2.28 -10.33 -11.80
N GLN A 206 3.57 -10.67 -11.80
CA GLN A 206 4.03 -12.00 -12.21
C GLN A 206 3.35 -13.09 -11.39
N ASN A 207 3.25 -12.91 -10.09
CA ASN A 207 2.57 -13.86 -9.21
C ASN A 207 1.06 -13.95 -9.47
N ILE A 208 0.37 -12.82 -9.62
CA ILE A 208 -1.06 -12.78 -9.93
C ILE A 208 -1.34 -13.52 -11.24
N LEU A 209 -0.55 -13.28 -12.28
CA LEU A 209 -0.72 -13.94 -13.57
C LEU A 209 -0.40 -15.44 -13.49
N ALA A 210 0.64 -15.83 -12.77
CA ALA A 210 0.99 -17.24 -12.57
C ALA A 210 -0.14 -17.98 -11.83
N ASP A 211 -0.69 -17.40 -10.77
CA ASP A 211 -1.83 -17.95 -10.03
C ASP A 211 -3.10 -18.03 -10.89
N HIS A 212 -3.36 -17.00 -11.68
CA HIS A 212 -4.47 -16.99 -12.63
C HIS A 212 -4.33 -18.10 -13.67
N MET A 213 -3.16 -18.19 -14.32
CA MET A 213 -2.91 -19.19 -15.38
C MET A 213 -2.92 -20.62 -14.83
N ARG A 214 -2.44 -20.83 -13.60
CA ARG A 214 -2.51 -22.13 -12.93
C ARG A 214 -3.95 -22.61 -12.75
N ARG A 215 -4.86 -21.69 -12.39
CA ARG A 215 -6.27 -22.00 -12.09
C ARG A 215 -7.14 -22.03 -13.35
N TRP A 216 -7.00 -21.05 -14.23
CA TRP A 216 -7.96 -20.76 -15.29
C TRP A 216 -7.41 -21.00 -16.71
N LYS A 217 -6.09 -21.07 -16.89
CA LYS A 217 -5.38 -21.39 -18.15
C LYS A 217 -5.69 -20.46 -19.32
N ASP A 218 -6.40 -19.38 -19.13
CA ASP A 218 -6.75 -18.39 -20.15
C ASP A 218 -6.55 -16.98 -19.59
N ILE A 219 -5.53 -16.29 -20.08
CA ILE A 219 -5.16 -14.94 -19.62
C ILE A 219 -6.23 -13.90 -19.97
N ARG A 220 -7.04 -14.15 -21.00
CA ARG A 220 -8.11 -13.26 -21.48
C ARG A 220 -9.23 -13.09 -20.46
N ARG A 221 -9.38 -14.05 -19.57
CA ARG A 221 -10.36 -14.03 -18.51
C ARG A 221 -9.93 -13.27 -17.27
N LEU A 222 -8.71 -12.68 -17.27
CA LEU A 222 -8.20 -11.93 -16.13
C LEU A 222 -9.19 -10.85 -15.64
N PRO A 223 -9.79 -10.01 -16.49
CA PRO A 223 -10.72 -8.97 -16.05
C PRO A 223 -12.01 -9.48 -15.38
N GLU A 224 -12.41 -10.71 -15.68
CA GLU A 224 -13.61 -11.31 -15.07
C GLU A 224 -13.34 -11.88 -13.68
N LEU A 225 -12.08 -12.23 -13.39
CA LEU A 225 -11.68 -13.06 -12.26
C LEU A 225 -10.74 -12.37 -11.28
N ALA A 226 -10.19 -11.22 -11.66
CA ALA A 226 -9.28 -10.46 -10.82
C ALA A 226 -9.52 -8.95 -10.95
N ALA A 227 -9.50 -8.26 -9.83
CA ALA A 227 -9.42 -6.81 -9.74
C ALA A 227 -8.10 -6.43 -9.06
N ILE A 228 -7.30 -5.59 -9.70
CA ILE A 228 -6.01 -5.14 -9.18
C ILE A 228 -6.14 -3.68 -8.76
N HIS A 229 -5.90 -3.40 -7.47
CA HIS A 229 -6.10 -2.08 -6.90
C HIS A 229 -4.78 -1.35 -6.72
N ILE A 230 -4.65 -0.20 -7.41
CA ILE A 230 -3.52 0.73 -7.29
C ILE A 230 -3.79 1.63 -6.07
N ASN A 231 -3.08 1.36 -4.97
CA ASN A 231 -3.23 2.11 -3.73
C ASN A 231 -2.29 3.31 -3.71
N ASP A 232 -2.81 4.49 -4.03
CA ASP A 232 -2.06 5.71 -4.38
C ASP A 232 -1.24 5.54 -5.68
N THR A 233 -0.39 6.49 -6.01
CA THR A 233 0.43 6.48 -7.23
C THR A 233 1.66 5.58 -7.15
N HIS A 234 2.04 5.14 -5.96
CA HIS A 234 3.25 4.34 -5.75
C HIS A 234 3.32 3.10 -6.65
N PRO A 235 2.25 2.29 -6.82
CA PRO A 235 2.26 1.16 -7.74
C PRO A 235 1.69 1.48 -9.14
N ALA A 236 1.63 2.73 -9.58
CA ALA A 236 1.03 3.09 -10.88
C ALA A 236 1.73 2.44 -12.09
N LEU A 237 2.99 2.03 -11.95
CA LEU A 237 3.70 1.24 -12.95
C LEU A 237 3.05 -0.14 -13.23
N CYS A 238 2.05 -0.55 -12.42
CA CYS A 238 1.21 -1.72 -12.74
C CYS A 238 0.61 -1.65 -14.14
N VAL A 239 0.26 -0.45 -14.61
CA VAL A 239 -0.36 -0.27 -15.93
C VAL A 239 0.58 -0.69 -17.05
N PRO A 240 1.77 -0.08 -17.24
CA PRO A 240 2.68 -0.50 -18.29
C PRO A 240 3.35 -1.86 -18.03
N GLU A 241 3.51 -2.28 -16.77
CA GLU A 241 4.10 -3.60 -16.47
C GLU A 241 3.12 -4.73 -16.79
N LEU A 242 1.82 -4.59 -16.53
CA LEU A 242 0.85 -5.59 -16.97
C LEU A 242 0.78 -5.64 -18.50
N MET A 243 0.84 -4.50 -19.19
CA MET A 243 0.99 -4.48 -20.66
C MET A 243 2.20 -5.29 -21.11
N ARG A 244 3.36 -5.05 -20.48
CA ARG A 244 4.59 -5.79 -20.80
C ARG A 244 4.41 -7.29 -20.65
N LEU A 245 3.91 -7.73 -19.50
CA LEU A 245 3.71 -9.16 -19.23
C LEU A 245 2.74 -9.78 -20.23
N LEU A 246 1.63 -9.12 -20.55
CA LEU A 246 0.65 -9.62 -21.49
C LEU A 246 1.19 -9.70 -22.92
N MET A 247 1.96 -8.69 -23.36
CA MET A 247 2.51 -8.67 -24.71
C MET A 247 3.76 -9.52 -24.86
N ASP A 248 4.74 -9.33 -23.97
CA ASP A 248 6.08 -9.89 -24.13
C ASP A 248 6.15 -11.34 -23.64
N GLU A 249 5.34 -11.74 -22.67
CA GLU A 249 5.37 -13.09 -22.07
C GLU A 249 4.17 -13.95 -22.45
N HIS A 250 2.99 -13.34 -22.70
CA HIS A 250 1.79 -14.05 -23.13
C HIS A 250 1.45 -13.88 -24.61
N GLY A 251 2.22 -13.06 -25.34
CA GLY A 251 2.10 -12.93 -26.80
C GLY A 251 0.84 -12.23 -27.31
N LEU A 252 0.17 -11.42 -26.47
CA LEU A 252 -1.01 -10.66 -26.86
C LEU A 252 -0.64 -9.45 -27.71
N GLY A 253 -1.54 -9.05 -28.61
CA GLY A 253 -1.44 -7.77 -29.31
C GLY A 253 -1.73 -6.60 -28.37
N TRP A 254 -1.30 -5.38 -28.79
CA TRP A 254 -1.45 -4.16 -27.98
C TRP A 254 -2.90 -3.91 -27.55
N ASP A 255 -3.83 -3.94 -28.49
CA ASP A 255 -5.21 -3.54 -28.21
C ASP A 255 -5.91 -4.53 -27.29
N GLU A 256 -5.62 -5.83 -27.45
CA GLU A 256 -6.12 -6.88 -26.56
C GLU A 256 -5.53 -6.77 -25.15
N ALA A 257 -4.23 -6.55 -25.04
CA ALA A 257 -3.55 -6.33 -23.76
C ALA A 257 -4.09 -5.08 -23.05
N TRP A 258 -4.29 -3.99 -23.80
CA TRP A 258 -4.83 -2.74 -23.25
C TRP A 258 -6.26 -2.89 -22.73
N ASP A 259 -7.11 -3.61 -23.45
CA ASP A 259 -8.47 -3.91 -22.98
C ASP A 259 -8.47 -4.70 -21.66
N ILE A 260 -7.59 -5.69 -21.53
CA ILE A 260 -7.41 -6.45 -20.28
C ILE A 260 -6.92 -5.55 -19.15
N VAL A 261 -5.88 -4.73 -19.39
CA VAL A 261 -5.31 -3.82 -18.38
C VAL A 261 -6.37 -2.86 -17.85
N THR A 262 -7.03 -2.14 -18.75
CA THR A 262 -8.00 -1.11 -18.35
C THR A 262 -9.24 -1.65 -17.67
N LYS A 263 -9.61 -2.91 -17.92
CA LYS A 263 -10.72 -3.58 -17.23
C LYS A 263 -10.33 -4.21 -15.88
N THR A 264 -9.02 -4.44 -15.67
CA THR A 264 -8.52 -5.11 -14.46
C THR A 264 -8.07 -4.10 -13.38
N MET A 265 -7.53 -2.93 -13.79
CA MET A 265 -6.95 -1.94 -12.87
C MET A 265 -7.99 -0.98 -12.32
N ALA A 266 -7.86 -0.67 -11.03
CA ALA A 266 -8.58 0.40 -10.35
C ALA A 266 -7.60 1.25 -9.52
N TYR A 267 -7.88 2.53 -9.34
CA TYR A 267 -6.98 3.48 -8.67
C TYR A 267 -7.69 4.25 -7.56
N THR A 268 -7.05 4.32 -6.40
CA THR A 268 -7.47 5.22 -5.30
C THR A 268 -6.46 6.35 -5.15
N ASN A 269 -6.94 7.60 -5.24
CA ASN A 269 -6.17 8.78 -4.90
C ASN A 269 -6.33 9.14 -3.42
N HIS A 270 -5.23 9.46 -2.73
CA HIS A 270 -5.23 9.81 -1.31
C HIS A 270 -4.84 11.26 -1.03
N THR A 271 -4.44 12.03 -2.04
CA THR A 271 -3.98 13.41 -1.87
C THR A 271 -4.60 14.38 -2.86
N VAL A 272 -4.73 15.64 -2.43
CA VAL A 272 -5.17 16.75 -3.28
C VAL A 272 -4.07 17.80 -3.50
N MET A 273 -2.94 17.65 -2.83
CA MET A 273 -1.84 18.62 -2.92
C MET A 273 -0.99 18.31 -4.14
N ALA A 274 -0.82 19.31 -5.03
CA ALA A 274 -0.08 19.13 -6.28
C ALA A 274 1.36 18.65 -6.07
N GLU A 275 2.04 19.12 -5.03
CA GLU A 275 3.39 18.70 -4.66
C GLU A 275 3.50 17.25 -4.17
N ALA A 276 2.38 16.64 -3.78
CA ALA A 276 2.32 15.25 -3.36
C ALA A 276 1.89 14.30 -4.49
N LEU A 277 1.52 14.84 -5.68
CA LEU A 277 1.31 14.04 -6.88
C LEU A 277 2.66 13.65 -7.45
N GLU A 278 2.94 12.36 -7.44
CA GLU A 278 4.25 11.82 -7.76
C GLU A 278 4.59 11.96 -9.25
N GLU A 279 5.78 12.47 -9.51
CA GLU A 279 6.34 12.62 -10.85
C GLU A 279 7.77 12.09 -10.89
N TRP A 280 8.10 11.31 -11.93
CA TRP A 280 9.45 10.79 -12.15
C TRP A 280 10.10 11.43 -13.39
N ASP A 281 11.41 11.67 -13.33
CA ASP A 281 12.15 12.10 -14.54
C ASP A 281 12.10 11.02 -15.61
N GLN A 282 11.69 11.37 -16.83
CA GLN A 282 11.62 10.41 -17.95
C GLN A 282 12.97 9.72 -18.18
N SER A 283 14.08 10.45 -18.07
CA SER A 283 15.43 9.89 -18.21
C SER A 283 15.73 8.81 -17.18
N ARG A 284 15.28 8.99 -15.93
CA ARG A 284 15.43 8.01 -14.85
C ARG A 284 14.60 6.75 -15.11
N VAL A 285 13.33 6.93 -15.48
CA VAL A 285 12.46 5.80 -15.82
C VAL A 285 13.01 5.03 -17.02
N LYS A 286 13.45 5.74 -18.08
CA LYS A 286 14.04 5.12 -19.27
C LYS A 286 15.32 4.36 -18.96
N MET A 287 16.19 4.90 -18.09
CA MET A 287 17.44 4.26 -17.69
C MET A 287 17.20 2.96 -16.89
N LEU A 288 16.27 3.02 -15.92
CA LEU A 288 16.01 1.91 -15.03
C LEU A 288 15.05 0.87 -15.62
N LEU A 289 14.12 1.29 -16.47
CA LEU A 289 12.99 0.48 -16.94
C LEU A 289 12.73 0.75 -18.43
N PRO A 290 13.69 0.46 -19.34
CA PRO A 290 13.63 0.88 -20.73
C PRO A 290 12.36 0.36 -21.44
N ARG A 291 12.00 -0.91 -21.28
CA ARG A 291 10.80 -1.48 -21.91
C ARG A 291 9.50 -0.90 -21.37
N VAL A 292 9.41 -0.70 -20.06
CA VAL A 292 8.26 -0.08 -19.37
C VAL A 292 8.10 1.37 -19.83
N TYR A 293 9.21 2.09 -20.01
CA TYR A 293 9.20 3.45 -20.54
C TYR A 293 8.68 3.49 -21.99
N ASP A 294 9.12 2.58 -22.88
CA ASP A 294 8.64 2.50 -24.26
C ASP A 294 7.12 2.24 -24.31
N ILE A 295 6.62 1.37 -23.43
CA ILE A 295 5.18 1.11 -23.31
C ILE A 295 4.45 2.36 -22.78
N THR A 296 5.00 3.03 -21.78
CA THR A 296 4.41 4.26 -21.23
C THR A 296 4.34 5.37 -22.29
N LEU A 297 5.38 5.49 -23.12
CA LEU A 297 5.41 6.43 -24.23
C LEU A 297 4.30 6.16 -25.26
N GLU A 298 4.06 4.89 -25.61
CA GLU A 298 2.99 4.53 -26.54
C GLU A 298 1.59 4.72 -25.91
N ILE A 299 1.44 4.45 -24.60
CA ILE A 299 0.19 4.76 -23.87
C ILE A 299 -0.11 6.26 -23.95
N ASP A 300 0.88 7.11 -23.62
CA ASP A 300 0.74 8.57 -23.67
C ASP A 300 0.37 9.06 -25.07
N LYS A 301 1.07 8.56 -26.10
CA LYS A 301 0.80 8.91 -27.47
C LYS A 301 -0.65 8.58 -27.88
N ARG A 302 -1.13 7.39 -27.58
CA ARG A 302 -2.51 6.97 -27.90
C ARG A 302 -3.54 7.77 -27.12
N HIS A 303 -3.28 8.03 -25.84
CA HIS A 303 -4.13 8.88 -25.01
C HIS A 303 -4.23 10.31 -25.58
N ASN A 304 -3.10 10.93 -25.94
CA ASN A 304 -3.07 12.26 -26.54
C ASN A 304 -3.76 12.30 -27.91
N GLN A 305 -3.66 11.23 -28.71
CA GLN A 305 -4.39 11.10 -29.97
C GLN A 305 -5.92 11.04 -29.75
N HIS A 306 -6.37 10.27 -28.73
CA HIS A 306 -7.77 10.23 -28.34
C HIS A 306 -8.29 11.63 -27.95
N LEU A 307 -7.55 12.34 -27.10
CA LEU A 307 -7.92 13.70 -26.66
C LEU A 307 -7.99 14.69 -27.83
N ARG A 308 -7.01 14.68 -28.74
CA ARG A 308 -7.05 15.53 -29.94
C ARG A 308 -8.22 15.24 -30.85
N SER A 309 -8.61 13.98 -30.99
CA SER A 309 -9.76 13.59 -31.76
C SER A 309 -11.08 14.03 -31.14
N LYS A 310 -11.19 13.91 -29.81
CA LYS A 310 -12.42 14.23 -29.07
C LYS A 310 -12.58 15.72 -28.80
N TYR A 311 -11.47 16.44 -28.59
CA TYR A 311 -11.40 17.87 -28.25
C TYR A 311 -10.46 18.63 -29.19
N PRO A 312 -10.83 18.82 -30.47
CA PRO A 312 -9.97 19.48 -31.44
C PRO A 312 -9.61 20.91 -31.01
N GLY A 313 -8.32 21.23 -30.97
CA GLY A 313 -7.80 22.57 -30.63
C GLY A 313 -7.68 22.87 -29.15
N ASP A 314 -8.09 21.97 -28.24
CA ASP A 314 -7.92 22.15 -26.79
C ASP A 314 -6.53 21.62 -26.33
N GLU A 315 -5.49 22.39 -26.64
CA GLU A 315 -4.13 22.07 -26.21
C GLU A 315 -3.95 22.10 -24.68
N ASN A 316 -4.80 22.86 -23.97
CA ASN A 316 -4.72 22.91 -22.51
C ASN A 316 -5.14 21.58 -21.88
N LYS A 317 -6.22 20.99 -22.34
CA LYS A 317 -6.68 19.67 -21.91
C LYS A 317 -5.63 18.59 -22.16
N ILE A 318 -4.93 18.65 -23.29
CA ILE A 318 -3.83 17.74 -23.58
C ILE A 318 -2.69 17.92 -22.58
N LYS A 319 -2.29 19.17 -22.31
CA LYS A 319 -1.22 19.46 -21.33
C LYS A 319 -1.55 18.98 -19.91
N THR A 320 -2.77 19.16 -19.45
CA THR A 320 -3.20 18.76 -18.11
C THR A 320 -3.33 17.24 -17.99
N SER A 321 -3.76 16.54 -19.04
CA SER A 321 -4.05 15.10 -19.01
C SER A 321 -2.92 14.23 -19.54
N ALA A 322 -1.90 14.77 -20.21
CA ALA A 322 -0.76 14.00 -20.69
C ALA A 322 -0.02 13.26 -19.55
N ILE A 323 0.38 12.03 -19.81
CA ILE A 323 1.18 11.22 -18.88
C ILE A 323 2.63 11.72 -18.91
N LEU A 324 3.15 11.99 -20.11
CA LEU A 324 4.50 12.51 -20.30
C LEU A 324 4.45 14.01 -20.58
N TYR A 325 5.00 14.81 -19.67
CA TYR A 325 5.02 16.26 -19.83
C TYR A 325 6.25 16.90 -19.13
N TYR A 326 6.89 17.90 -19.76
CA TYR A 326 8.10 18.56 -19.25
C TYR A 326 9.16 17.62 -18.68
N ASN A 327 9.55 16.61 -19.44
CA ASN A 327 10.51 15.57 -19.03
C ASN A 327 10.09 14.76 -17.78
N LYS A 328 8.83 14.81 -17.39
CA LYS A 328 8.27 14.03 -16.27
C LYS A 328 7.33 12.95 -16.76
N VAL A 329 7.24 11.88 -15.98
CA VAL A 329 6.18 10.86 -16.01
C VAL A 329 5.25 11.17 -14.85
N ARG A 330 3.99 11.53 -15.14
CA ARG A 330 2.96 11.85 -14.15
C ARG A 330 2.24 10.58 -13.74
N MET A 331 2.51 10.11 -12.55
CA MET A 331 2.05 8.79 -12.11
C MET A 331 0.55 8.74 -11.89
N ALA A 332 -0.08 9.80 -11.38
CA ALA A 332 -1.53 9.88 -11.26
C ALA A 332 -2.25 9.82 -12.61
N ASN A 333 -1.72 10.55 -13.62
CA ASN A 333 -2.28 10.54 -14.97
C ASN A 333 -2.19 9.13 -15.57
N LEU A 334 -1.05 8.46 -15.42
CA LEU A 334 -0.88 7.06 -15.85
C LEU A 334 -1.88 6.12 -15.19
N ALA A 335 -2.07 6.24 -13.87
CA ALA A 335 -3.01 5.40 -13.12
C ALA A 335 -4.47 5.63 -13.57
N ILE A 336 -4.88 6.88 -13.81
CA ILE A 336 -6.24 7.22 -14.26
C ILE A 336 -6.50 6.68 -15.67
N VAL A 337 -5.55 6.88 -16.60
CA VAL A 337 -5.69 6.41 -17.98
C VAL A 337 -5.80 4.89 -18.03
N GLY A 338 -5.00 4.17 -17.24
CA GLY A 338 -4.97 2.71 -17.22
C GLY A 338 -6.03 2.03 -16.35
N SER A 339 -6.90 2.77 -15.64
CA SER A 339 -7.89 2.19 -14.74
C SER A 339 -9.32 2.38 -15.24
N HIS A 340 -10.21 1.42 -14.92
CA HIS A 340 -11.64 1.55 -15.18
C HIS A 340 -12.37 2.33 -14.08
N ALA A 341 -11.80 2.39 -12.87
CA ALA A 341 -12.38 3.10 -11.75
C ALA A 341 -11.32 3.92 -11.01
N VAL A 342 -11.70 5.13 -10.61
CA VAL A 342 -10.87 6.07 -9.82
C VAL A 342 -11.72 6.56 -8.66
N ASN A 343 -11.26 6.37 -7.42
CA ASN A 343 -11.99 6.86 -6.27
C ASN A 343 -11.17 7.82 -5.41
N GLY A 344 -11.88 8.78 -4.84
CA GLY A 344 -11.43 9.53 -3.67
C GLY A 344 -11.80 8.79 -2.37
N VAL A 345 -11.31 9.30 -1.25
CA VAL A 345 -11.38 8.64 0.07
C VAL A 345 -12.35 9.29 1.06
N SER A 346 -13.11 10.26 0.60
CA SER A 346 -14.28 10.85 1.25
C SER A 346 -15.13 11.58 0.21
N ALA A 347 -16.40 11.89 0.50
CA ALA A 347 -17.26 12.62 -0.40
C ALA A 347 -16.62 13.96 -0.82
N LEU A 348 -16.17 14.76 0.16
CA LEU A 348 -15.49 16.03 -0.10
C LEU A 348 -14.21 15.85 -0.95
N HIS A 349 -13.39 14.87 -0.63
CA HIS A 349 -12.17 14.57 -1.41
C HIS A 349 -12.53 14.20 -2.85
N SER A 350 -13.53 13.35 -3.04
CA SER A 350 -13.99 12.92 -4.36
C SER A 350 -14.53 14.08 -5.18
N ASP A 351 -15.22 15.05 -4.56
CA ASP A 351 -15.68 16.26 -5.23
C ASP A 351 -14.51 17.20 -5.60
N ILE A 352 -13.50 17.31 -4.74
CA ILE A 352 -12.28 18.09 -5.03
C ILE A 352 -11.55 17.52 -6.24
N ILE A 353 -11.31 16.21 -6.29
CA ILE A 353 -10.60 15.61 -7.42
C ILE A 353 -11.36 15.75 -8.74
N LYS A 354 -12.68 15.65 -8.74
CA LYS A 354 -13.54 15.84 -9.92
C LYS A 354 -13.54 17.28 -10.41
N ASN A 355 -13.61 18.24 -9.48
CA ASN A 355 -13.81 19.64 -9.81
C ASN A 355 -12.52 20.45 -9.96
N THR A 356 -11.36 19.90 -9.51
CA THR A 356 -10.08 20.60 -9.56
C THR A 356 -8.98 19.76 -10.19
N ILE A 357 -8.39 18.84 -9.45
CA ILE A 357 -7.12 18.17 -9.79
C ILE A 357 -7.22 17.31 -11.05
N PHE A 358 -8.30 16.51 -11.16
CA PHE A 358 -8.53 15.62 -12.30
C PHE A 358 -9.77 16.02 -13.10
N HIS A 359 -10.08 17.33 -13.08
CA HIS A 359 -11.26 17.87 -13.76
C HIS A 359 -11.31 17.50 -15.24
N ASP A 360 -10.20 17.63 -15.97
CA ASP A 360 -10.15 17.30 -17.39
C ASP A 360 -10.38 15.82 -17.68
N PHE A 361 -9.88 14.94 -16.80
CA PHE A 361 -10.18 13.50 -16.85
C PHE A 361 -11.64 13.20 -16.52
N TYR A 362 -12.19 13.90 -15.52
CA TYR A 362 -13.60 13.75 -15.16
C TYR A 362 -14.53 14.18 -16.31
N LEU A 363 -14.21 15.25 -17.03
CA LEU A 363 -14.97 15.67 -18.20
C LEU A 363 -14.85 14.66 -19.37
N ASP A 364 -13.72 13.95 -19.47
CA ASP A 364 -13.51 12.97 -20.53
C ASP A 364 -14.21 11.64 -20.26
N THR A 365 -14.12 11.14 -19.02
CA THR A 365 -14.62 9.82 -18.59
C THR A 365 -15.25 9.89 -17.19
N PRO A 366 -16.40 10.59 -17.03
CA PRO A 366 -17.01 10.82 -15.73
C PRO A 366 -17.41 9.53 -15.00
N GLU A 367 -17.74 8.48 -15.75
CA GLU A 367 -18.15 7.17 -15.24
C GLU A 367 -17.05 6.45 -14.44
N LYS A 368 -15.79 6.80 -14.65
CA LYS A 368 -14.67 6.25 -13.88
C LYS A 368 -14.64 6.74 -12.42
N PHE A 369 -15.16 7.96 -12.16
CA PHE A 369 -14.94 8.64 -10.88
C PHE A 369 -16.01 8.30 -9.86
N THR A 370 -15.59 7.74 -8.74
CA THR A 370 -16.48 7.30 -7.66
C THR A 370 -15.93 7.76 -6.30
N ASN A 371 -16.62 7.39 -5.24
CA ASN A 371 -16.20 7.64 -3.86
C ASN A 371 -16.24 6.36 -3.04
N VAL A 372 -15.17 6.11 -2.29
CA VAL A 372 -15.13 5.09 -1.24
C VAL A 372 -14.55 5.74 0.02
N THR A 373 -15.43 6.11 0.95
CA THR A 373 -15.01 6.77 2.20
C THR A 373 -14.14 5.85 3.03
N ASN A 374 -13.04 6.39 3.56
CA ASN A 374 -12.17 5.67 4.49
C ASN A 374 -12.93 5.18 5.71
N GLY A 375 -12.55 4.03 6.23
CA GLY A 375 -13.04 3.42 7.45
C GLY A 375 -11.91 2.98 8.37
N ILE A 376 -12.28 2.28 9.43
CA ILE A 376 -11.38 1.67 10.39
C ILE A 376 -11.79 0.22 10.66
N ALA A 377 -10.85 -0.60 11.10
CA ALA A 377 -11.16 -1.89 11.74
C ALA A 377 -11.70 -1.61 13.15
N TYR A 378 -13.01 -1.45 13.27
CA TYR A 378 -13.66 -1.03 14.52
C TYR A 378 -13.55 -2.09 15.65
N ARG A 379 -13.29 -3.36 15.34
CA ARG A 379 -12.94 -4.36 16.35
C ARG A 379 -11.72 -3.94 17.14
N ARG A 380 -10.66 -3.48 16.46
CA ARG A 380 -9.46 -2.94 17.09
C ARG A 380 -9.71 -1.54 17.69
N TRP A 381 -10.25 -0.62 16.88
CA TRP A 381 -10.29 0.81 17.20
C TRP A 381 -11.54 1.25 17.99
N LEU A 382 -12.49 0.34 18.23
CA LEU A 382 -13.63 0.53 19.12
C LEU A 382 -13.66 -0.56 20.19
N CYS A 383 -13.83 -1.84 19.81
CA CYS A 383 -14.10 -2.89 20.78
C CYS A 383 -12.89 -3.18 21.70
N GLN A 384 -11.71 -3.32 21.15
CA GLN A 384 -10.49 -3.57 21.92
C GLN A 384 -10.01 -2.32 22.67
N SER A 385 -10.06 -1.14 22.02
CA SER A 385 -9.56 0.10 22.61
C SER A 385 -10.48 0.69 23.70
N ASN A 386 -11.78 0.35 23.68
CA ASN A 386 -12.74 0.82 24.69
C ASN A 386 -13.78 -0.26 25.02
N PRO A 387 -13.38 -1.27 25.81
CA PRO A 387 -14.24 -2.39 26.17
C PRO A 387 -15.54 -1.97 26.85
N GLU A 388 -15.51 -0.96 27.72
CA GLU A 388 -16.70 -0.49 28.45
C GLU A 388 -17.74 0.14 27.52
N LEU A 389 -17.26 0.90 26.50
CA LEU A 389 -18.15 1.45 25.48
C LEU A 389 -18.71 0.33 24.61
N SER A 390 -17.88 -0.63 24.22
CA SER A 390 -18.31 -1.79 23.43
C SER A 390 -19.35 -2.64 24.14
N ALA A 391 -19.15 -2.93 25.43
CA ALA A 391 -20.13 -3.63 26.26
C ALA A 391 -21.46 -2.86 26.33
N ARG A 392 -21.39 -1.53 26.53
CA ARG A 392 -22.62 -0.70 26.56
C ARG A 392 -23.36 -0.70 25.22
N ILE A 393 -22.65 -0.69 24.11
CA ILE A 393 -23.25 -0.83 22.77
C ILE A 393 -23.93 -2.18 22.65
N ALA A 394 -23.28 -3.25 23.05
CA ALA A 394 -23.85 -4.62 23.03
C ALA A 394 -25.11 -4.73 23.88
N ASP A 395 -25.16 -4.10 25.06
CA ASP A 395 -26.37 -4.04 25.89
C ASP A 395 -27.55 -3.36 25.20
N LEU A 396 -27.29 -2.35 24.36
CA LEU A 396 -28.32 -1.57 23.70
C LEU A 396 -28.85 -2.19 22.41
N ILE A 397 -27.96 -2.79 21.61
CA ILE A 397 -28.29 -3.25 20.24
C ILE A 397 -27.91 -4.69 19.93
N GLY A 398 -27.31 -5.43 20.91
CA GLY A 398 -26.74 -6.76 20.71
C GLY A 398 -25.32 -6.70 20.15
N ASP A 399 -24.67 -7.85 20.03
CA ASP A 399 -23.25 -8.01 19.67
C ASP A 399 -22.99 -8.15 18.16
N LYS A 400 -24.03 -8.20 17.34
CA LYS A 400 -23.89 -8.35 15.88
C LYS A 400 -23.03 -7.28 15.21
N PHE A 401 -22.99 -6.08 15.80
CA PHE A 401 -22.18 -4.98 15.26
C PHE A 401 -20.68 -5.33 15.21
N VAL A 402 -20.21 -6.28 15.99
CA VAL A 402 -18.81 -6.70 16.01
C VAL A 402 -18.36 -7.27 14.63
N LYS A 403 -19.26 -7.89 13.88
CA LYS A 403 -19.03 -8.33 12.49
C LYS A 403 -19.69 -7.41 11.45
N HIS A 404 -20.82 -6.83 11.78
CA HIS A 404 -21.68 -6.05 10.89
C HIS A 404 -21.82 -4.62 11.39
N ALA A 405 -20.92 -3.73 10.92
CA ALA A 405 -20.83 -2.33 11.38
C ALA A 405 -22.14 -1.54 11.16
N GLU A 406 -22.93 -1.89 10.16
CA GLU A 406 -24.23 -1.30 9.88
C GLU A 406 -25.23 -1.43 11.03
N GLU A 407 -25.07 -2.42 11.90
CA GLU A 407 -25.88 -2.57 13.10
C GLU A 407 -25.76 -1.36 14.06
N LEU A 408 -24.64 -0.62 14.01
CA LEU A 408 -24.44 0.59 14.82
C LEU A 408 -25.48 1.69 14.53
N ASP A 409 -26.12 1.70 13.37
CA ASP A 409 -27.21 2.65 13.05
C ASP A 409 -28.38 2.51 14.02
N LYS A 410 -28.57 1.36 14.65
CA LYS A 410 -29.60 1.14 15.67
C LYS A 410 -29.43 2.04 16.90
N LEU A 411 -28.22 2.54 17.14
CA LEU A 411 -27.94 3.50 18.22
C LEU A 411 -28.66 4.84 18.04
N CYS A 412 -29.04 5.20 16.81
CA CYS A 412 -29.81 6.41 16.53
C CYS A 412 -31.12 6.50 17.34
N LYS A 413 -31.73 5.35 17.70
CA LYS A 413 -32.94 5.27 18.53
C LYS A 413 -32.73 5.86 19.91
N PHE A 414 -31.51 5.86 20.42
CA PHE A 414 -31.14 6.29 21.76
C PHE A 414 -30.55 7.71 21.81
N ALA A 415 -30.50 8.41 20.67
CA ALA A 415 -29.84 9.72 20.54
C ALA A 415 -30.43 10.80 21.50
N LYS A 416 -31.68 10.63 21.96
CA LYS A 416 -32.37 11.52 22.90
C LYS A 416 -32.64 10.88 24.27
N ASP A 417 -32.22 9.65 24.50
CA ASP A 417 -32.42 8.96 25.77
C ASP A 417 -31.40 9.47 26.81
N LYS A 418 -31.89 10.20 27.81
CA LYS A 418 -31.07 10.83 28.84
C LYS A 418 -30.24 9.80 29.63
N SER A 419 -30.83 8.65 29.97
CA SER A 419 -30.14 7.63 30.75
C SER A 419 -28.97 7.00 29.98
N VAL A 420 -29.15 6.82 28.68
CA VAL A 420 -28.08 6.34 27.78
C VAL A 420 -26.98 7.40 27.64
N LEU A 421 -27.35 8.66 27.45
CA LEU A 421 -26.37 9.76 27.32
C LEU A 421 -25.56 9.98 28.60
N GLU A 422 -26.21 9.92 29.78
CA GLU A 422 -25.54 9.99 31.07
C GLU A 422 -24.51 8.86 31.22
N LYS A 423 -24.90 7.63 30.89
CA LYS A 423 -24.00 6.47 30.96
C LYS A 423 -22.80 6.58 30.01
N LEU A 424 -23.01 7.07 28.79
CA LEU A 424 -21.92 7.36 27.85
C LEU A 424 -20.98 8.45 28.40
N GLY A 425 -21.52 9.47 29.08
CA GLY A 425 -20.75 10.50 29.77
C GLY A 425 -19.87 9.93 30.91
N GLU A 426 -20.40 9.01 31.70
CA GLU A 426 -19.65 8.30 32.75
C GLU A 426 -18.48 7.47 32.18
N ILE A 427 -18.74 6.69 31.11
CA ILE A 427 -17.70 5.92 30.43
C ILE A 427 -16.59 6.83 29.92
N LYS A 428 -16.97 7.93 29.25
CA LYS A 428 -16.02 8.91 28.74
C LYS A 428 -15.17 9.53 29.85
N LEU A 429 -15.79 9.92 30.98
CA LEU A 429 -15.06 10.46 32.11
C LEU A 429 -14.10 9.44 32.75
N THR A 430 -14.51 8.18 32.84
CA THR A 430 -13.65 7.09 33.30
C THR A 430 -12.40 6.94 32.43
N LYS A 431 -12.56 6.95 31.10
CA LYS A 431 -11.43 6.89 30.15
C LYS A 431 -10.51 8.11 30.29
N LYS A 432 -11.06 9.30 30.49
CA LYS A 432 -10.25 10.51 30.72
C LYS A 432 -9.42 10.42 32.02
N LYS A 433 -9.99 9.88 33.10
CA LYS A 433 -9.27 9.64 34.32
C LYS A 433 -8.13 8.63 34.12
N GLN A 434 -8.40 7.51 33.47
CA GLN A 434 -7.38 6.51 33.13
C GLN A 434 -6.24 7.12 32.31
N PHE A 435 -6.57 7.96 31.32
CA PHE A 435 -5.57 8.65 30.50
C PHE A 435 -4.77 9.69 31.33
N ALA A 436 -5.41 10.45 32.17
CA ALA A 436 -4.73 11.40 33.10
C ALA A 436 -3.73 10.69 34.00
N ASP A 437 -4.13 9.55 34.60
CA ASP A 437 -3.26 8.73 35.44
C ASP A 437 -2.08 8.15 34.65
N TYR A 438 -2.31 7.70 33.39
CA TYR A 438 -1.26 7.22 32.51
C TYR A 438 -0.23 8.32 32.19
N VAL A 439 -0.70 9.52 31.84
CA VAL A 439 0.18 10.67 31.56
C VAL A 439 0.98 11.06 32.78
N TYR A 440 0.34 11.12 33.96
CA TYR A 440 1.04 11.41 35.20
C TYR A 440 2.16 10.40 35.50
N LYS A 441 1.88 9.10 35.35
CA LYS A 441 2.88 8.04 35.53
C LYS A 441 4.06 8.13 34.55
N LYS A 442 3.79 8.54 33.33
CA LYS A 442 4.82 8.60 32.27
C LYS A 442 5.64 9.89 32.26
N SER A 443 5.04 11.03 32.60
CA SER A 443 5.65 12.34 32.41
C SER A 443 5.61 13.25 33.64
N GLY A 444 4.88 12.87 34.71
CA GLY A 444 4.64 13.70 35.88
C GLY A 444 3.65 14.86 35.64
N LEU A 445 3.06 14.97 34.44
CA LEU A 445 2.11 16.03 34.12
C LEU A 445 0.72 15.72 34.67
N VAL A 446 0.10 16.73 35.30
CA VAL A 446 -1.27 16.65 35.83
C VAL A 446 -2.23 17.19 34.77
N ILE A 447 -3.18 16.37 34.34
CA ILE A 447 -4.24 16.75 33.40
C ILE A 447 -5.57 16.73 34.14
N ASP A 448 -6.38 17.78 33.97
CA ASP A 448 -7.76 17.81 34.51
C ASP A 448 -8.70 16.93 33.64
N PRO A 449 -9.22 15.81 34.17
CA PRO A 449 -10.13 14.93 33.43
C PRO A 449 -11.46 15.59 33.05
N SER A 450 -11.85 16.70 33.69
CA SER A 450 -13.07 17.45 33.39
C SER A 450 -12.93 18.35 32.15
N SER A 451 -11.70 18.69 31.76
CA SER A 451 -11.42 19.54 30.61
C SER A 451 -11.82 18.85 29.28
N ARG A 452 -11.90 19.60 28.18
CA ARG A 452 -12.02 19.03 26.84
C ARG A 452 -10.67 18.54 26.37
N PHE A 453 -10.62 17.30 25.87
CA PHE A 453 -9.40 16.71 25.32
C PHE A 453 -9.43 16.81 23.82
N ASP A 454 -8.45 17.52 23.23
CA ASP A 454 -8.16 17.50 21.81
C ASP A 454 -6.90 16.66 21.60
N VAL A 455 -7.00 15.65 20.73
CA VAL A 455 -5.90 14.72 20.46
C VAL A 455 -5.57 14.74 18.97
N GLN A 456 -4.33 15.12 18.64
CA GLN A 456 -3.81 15.13 17.28
C GLN A 456 -2.67 14.10 17.16
N ALA A 457 -3.03 12.84 16.96
CA ALA A 457 -2.07 11.75 16.75
C ALA A 457 -1.72 11.65 15.26
N LYS A 458 -0.86 12.53 14.78
CA LYS A 458 -0.46 12.67 13.36
C LYS A 458 1.05 12.81 13.26
N ARG A 459 1.60 12.37 12.12
CA ARG A 459 2.99 12.69 11.80
C ARG A 459 3.16 14.20 11.63
N ILE A 460 4.26 14.75 12.11
CA ILE A 460 4.62 16.15 11.92
C ILE A 460 4.89 16.37 10.43
N HIS A 461 4.17 17.31 9.84
CA HIS A 461 4.33 17.74 8.46
C HIS A 461 3.94 19.20 8.35
N GLU A 462 4.64 19.97 7.54
CA GLU A 462 4.43 21.41 7.44
C GLU A 462 2.98 21.76 7.03
N TYR A 463 2.37 21.03 6.10
CA TYR A 463 0.97 21.28 5.70
C TYR A 463 -0.06 21.08 6.82
N LYS A 464 0.31 20.41 7.91
CA LYS A 464 -0.56 20.21 9.09
C LYS A 464 -0.39 21.31 10.14
N ARG A 465 0.48 22.28 9.90
CA ARG A 465 0.82 23.35 10.86
C ARG A 465 -0.41 24.13 11.34
N GLN A 466 -1.41 24.35 10.48
CA GLN A 466 -2.67 25.02 10.86
C GLN A 466 -3.51 24.25 11.88
N LEU A 467 -3.17 23.00 12.19
CA LEU A 467 -3.84 22.20 13.22
C LEU A 467 -3.23 22.40 14.60
N LEU A 468 -2.12 23.10 14.71
CA LEU A 468 -1.44 23.44 15.97
C LEU A 468 -1.98 24.77 16.52
#